data_e0c468442fa3afb9e74c081e738cb126
#
_entry.id   e0c468442fa3afb9e74c081e738cb126
#
_cell.length_a   1.000
_cell.length_b   1.000
_cell.length_c   1.000
_cell.angle_alpha   90.00
_cell.angle_beta   90.00
_cell.angle_gamma   90.00
#
_symmetry.space_group_name_H-M   'P 1'
#
loop_
_entity.id
_entity.type
_entity.pdbx_description
1 polymer ?
#
loop_
_entity_poly.entity_id
_entity_poly.type
_entity_poly.pdbx_seq_one_letter_code
_entity_poly.pdbx_strand_id
1 'polypeptide(L)'
;MDEFALIDIIVEAMGDRAQGEWVHLGPGDDAAVITTTPGFDQVASIDVLVPDVHFPARAPAFLIGYRALMVSLSDLAAMGAAPRYCVVALTLTESDVGDGSWLAELSRGMAQAARDSGTYICGGNMTRGPLNIAVSAHGEVAHGSEIRRSGGRPDDKIYVSGPLGGASACLRQDMLLPVQVEAMNELQKAYYKPQARFDWQQRLSSASCAIDISDGLLQDLGHLTKASGCGARLVQENIPLTDGASLADALNASDDYQLLFASDQPHPDAFHIGELCTEKGIWLNGKSIDFKGYKHFDA
;
A
#
# COMPACT_ATOMS: atom_id res chain seq x y z
N MET A 1 13.06 4.32 29.85
CA MET A 1 13.50 5.34 28.89
C MET A 1 12.41 6.41 28.84
N ASP A 2 12.74 7.67 28.80
CA ASP A 2 11.72 8.71 28.69
C ASP A 2 11.28 8.89 27.21
N GLU A 3 10.19 9.62 27.00
CA GLU A 3 9.59 9.81 25.68
C GLU A 3 10.56 10.49 24.70
N PHE A 4 11.33 11.47 25.15
CA PHE A 4 12.27 12.19 24.29
C PHE A 4 13.42 11.30 23.83
N ALA A 5 13.95 10.44 24.71
CA ALA A 5 14.98 9.46 24.34
C ALA A 5 14.44 8.45 23.29
N LEU A 6 13.17 8.10 23.33
CA LEU A 6 12.54 7.24 22.30
C LEU A 6 12.38 7.98 20.96
N ILE A 7 12.02 9.26 20.98
CA ILE A 7 11.96 10.09 19.79
C ILE A 7 13.34 10.22 19.14
N ASP A 8 14.38 10.42 19.94
CA ASP A 8 15.77 10.50 19.46
C ASP A 8 16.19 9.21 18.74
N ILE A 9 15.85 8.03 19.30
CA ILE A 9 16.10 6.73 18.65
C ILE A 9 15.41 6.64 17.27
N ILE A 10 14.15 7.09 17.18
CA ILE A 10 13.41 7.09 15.93
C ILE A 10 14.09 8.00 14.90
N VAL A 11 14.36 9.25 15.27
CA VAL A 11 14.96 10.25 14.38
C VAL A 11 16.34 9.82 13.91
N GLU A 12 17.19 9.29 14.81
CA GLU A 12 18.50 8.75 14.47
C GLU A 12 18.40 7.59 13.48
N ALA A 13 17.47 6.65 13.71
CA ALA A 13 17.26 5.49 12.83
C ALA A 13 16.71 5.89 11.45
N MET A 14 15.91 6.95 11.36
CA MET A 14 15.40 7.49 10.10
C MET A 14 16.46 8.24 9.28
N GLY A 15 17.42 8.87 9.97
CA GLY A 15 18.53 9.59 9.34
C GLY A 15 18.06 10.63 8.31
N ASP A 16 18.52 10.52 7.07
CA ASP A 16 18.18 11.43 5.97
C ASP A 16 16.69 11.41 5.56
N ARG A 17 15.91 10.46 6.06
CA ARG A 17 14.45 10.39 5.79
C ARG A 17 13.60 11.21 6.77
N ALA A 18 14.19 11.80 7.79
CA ALA A 18 13.52 12.74 8.70
C ALA A 18 13.43 14.19 8.17
N GLN A 19 14.26 14.54 7.17
CA GLN A 19 14.32 15.87 6.56
C GLN A 19 14.55 15.72 5.05
N GLY A 20 14.05 16.66 4.26
CA GLY A 20 14.18 16.58 2.81
C GLY A 20 13.92 17.89 2.09
N GLU A 21 13.93 17.86 0.78
CA GLU A 21 13.85 19.05 -0.08
C GLU A 21 12.61 19.91 0.20
N TRP A 22 11.47 19.28 0.47
CA TRP A 22 10.21 19.97 0.80
C TRP A 22 9.82 19.93 2.28
N VAL A 23 10.61 19.26 3.13
CA VAL A 23 10.45 19.30 4.58
C VAL A 23 11.34 20.42 5.11
N HIS A 24 10.78 21.62 5.20
CA HIS A 24 11.49 22.82 5.68
C HIS A 24 11.82 22.74 7.18
N LEU A 25 10.92 22.16 7.96
CA LEU A 25 11.09 21.85 9.37
C LEU A 25 10.56 20.43 9.62
N GLY A 26 11.42 19.55 10.09
CA GLY A 26 11.10 18.17 10.42
C GLY A 26 10.93 17.93 11.94
N PRO A 27 11.22 16.70 12.43
CA PRO A 27 11.09 16.36 13.85
C PRO A 27 11.96 17.25 14.75
N GLY A 28 11.44 17.62 15.92
CA GLY A 28 12.15 18.43 16.92
C GLY A 28 11.48 19.76 17.25
N ASP A 29 10.37 20.09 16.58
CA ASP A 29 9.51 21.22 16.89
C ASP A 29 8.06 20.73 17.05
N ASP A 30 7.14 21.62 17.45
CA ASP A 30 5.73 21.29 17.68
C ASP A 30 4.99 20.78 16.43
N ALA A 31 5.46 21.16 15.24
CA ALA A 31 4.89 20.71 13.97
C ALA A 31 5.93 20.75 12.83
N ALA A 32 5.76 19.90 11.84
CA ALA A 32 6.53 19.96 10.61
C ALA A 32 6.06 21.12 9.72
N VAL A 33 6.99 21.74 8.99
CA VAL A 33 6.70 22.76 7.98
C VAL A 33 7.05 22.22 6.60
N ILE A 34 6.06 22.14 5.74
CA ILE A 34 6.15 21.53 4.41
C ILE A 34 6.03 22.62 3.33
N THR A 35 6.96 22.63 2.39
CA THR A 35 6.89 23.49 1.20
C THR A 35 5.96 22.84 0.17
N THR A 36 4.91 23.55 -0.24
CA THR A 36 3.96 23.10 -1.27
C THR A 36 4.43 23.46 -2.66
N THR A 37 4.14 22.62 -3.66
CA THR A 37 4.48 22.87 -5.06
C THR A 37 3.36 23.67 -5.74
N PRO A 38 3.62 24.86 -6.28
CA PRO A 38 2.60 25.62 -7.02
C PRO A 38 2.05 24.85 -8.22
N GLY A 39 0.73 24.85 -8.39
CA GLY A 39 0.06 24.13 -9.50
C GLY A 39 -0.19 22.65 -9.24
N PHE A 40 0.04 22.19 -8.01
CA PHE A 40 -0.25 20.81 -7.59
C PHE A 40 -1.33 20.78 -6.51
N ASP A 41 -2.15 19.72 -6.54
CA ASP A 41 -3.09 19.38 -5.48
C ASP A 41 -2.43 18.40 -4.51
N GLN A 42 -2.77 18.54 -3.21
CA GLN A 42 -2.34 17.60 -2.16
C GLN A 42 -3.24 16.38 -2.17
N VAL A 43 -2.62 15.21 -2.11
CA VAL A 43 -3.29 13.91 -1.93
C VAL A 43 -2.89 13.37 -0.56
N ALA A 44 -3.86 12.93 0.22
CA ALA A 44 -3.62 12.42 1.57
C ALA A 44 -4.43 11.14 1.82
N SER A 45 -3.81 10.17 2.47
CA SER A 45 -4.43 8.95 2.99
C SER A 45 -3.93 8.67 4.40
N ILE A 46 -4.62 7.77 5.11
CA ILE A 46 -4.20 7.30 6.43
C ILE A 46 -4.57 5.83 6.60
N ASP A 47 -3.61 5.04 7.06
CA ASP A 47 -3.79 3.65 7.44
C ASP A 47 -3.43 3.42 8.89
N VAL A 48 -4.05 2.38 9.47
CA VAL A 48 -3.77 1.91 10.82
C VAL A 48 -3.46 0.43 10.78
N LEU A 49 -2.27 0.05 11.26
CA LEU A 49 -1.85 -1.33 11.35
C LEU A 49 -1.78 -1.78 12.80
N VAL A 50 -2.36 -2.95 13.08
CA VAL A 50 -2.36 -3.58 14.40
C VAL A 50 -1.82 -5.01 14.33
N PRO A 51 -1.14 -5.48 15.39
CA PRO A 51 -0.60 -6.84 15.44
C PRO A 51 -1.70 -7.90 15.29
N ASP A 52 -1.35 -9.04 14.72
CA ASP A 52 -2.18 -10.21 14.51
C ASP A 52 -3.45 -9.98 13.65
N VAL A 53 -3.55 -8.77 13.07
CA VAL A 53 -4.52 -8.42 12.02
C VAL A 53 -3.79 -8.11 10.73
N HIS A 54 -2.84 -7.16 10.76
CA HIS A 54 -2.11 -6.66 9.59
C HIS A 54 -0.67 -7.19 9.50
N PHE A 55 -0.14 -7.71 10.60
CA PHE A 55 1.18 -8.34 10.67
C PHE A 55 1.28 -9.23 11.92
N PRO A 56 2.06 -10.32 11.90
CA PRO A 56 2.28 -11.13 13.10
C PRO A 56 3.02 -10.32 14.18
N ALA A 57 2.52 -10.34 15.42
CA ALA A 57 3.14 -9.60 16.54
C ALA A 57 4.61 -9.98 16.78
N ARG A 58 5.04 -11.19 16.36
CA ARG A 58 6.42 -11.68 16.50
C ARG A 58 7.30 -11.49 15.27
N ALA A 59 6.80 -10.80 14.24
CA ALA A 59 7.60 -10.51 13.06
C ALA A 59 8.78 -9.59 13.41
N PRO A 60 9.90 -9.65 12.68
CA PRO A 60 11.00 -8.70 12.85
C PRO A 60 10.51 -7.26 12.73
N ALA A 61 10.88 -6.41 13.69
CA ALA A 61 10.43 -5.02 13.74
C ALA A 61 10.77 -4.25 12.46
N PHE A 62 11.93 -4.52 11.85
CA PHE A 62 12.31 -3.95 10.56
C PHE A 62 11.26 -4.24 9.47
N LEU A 63 10.77 -5.47 9.37
CA LEU A 63 9.77 -5.86 8.37
C LEU A 63 8.41 -5.24 8.66
N ILE A 64 8.03 -5.14 9.94
CA ILE A 64 6.80 -4.44 10.37
C ILE A 64 6.87 -2.96 9.93
N GLY A 65 7.98 -2.28 10.23
CA GLY A 65 8.15 -0.87 9.87
C GLY A 65 8.16 -0.63 8.36
N TYR A 66 8.86 -1.48 7.60
CA TYR A 66 8.90 -1.41 6.13
C TYR A 66 7.49 -1.56 5.55
N ARG A 67 6.79 -2.64 5.94
CA ARG A 67 5.43 -2.91 5.47
C ARG A 67 4.48 -1.78 5.85
N ALA A 68 4.48 -1.34 7.10
CA ALA A 68 3.55 -0.31 7.57
C ALA A 68 3.63 0.97 6.74
N LEU A 69 4.82 1.44 6.40
CA LEU A 69 4.98 2.63 5.56
C LEU A 69 4.57 2.36 4.11
N MET A 70 5.00 1.22 3.55
CA MET A 70 4.82 0.94 2.13
C MET A 70 3.35 0.69 1.75
N VAL A 71 2.58 -0.02 2.60
CA VAL A 71 1.14 -0.24 2.35
C VAL A 71 0.36 1.08 2.40
N SER A 72 0.68 1.94 3.36
CA SER A 72 0.02 3.26 3.50
C SER A 72 0.33 4.23 2.35
N LEU A 73 1.40 3.98 1.61
CA LEU A 73 1.76 4.76 0.42
C LEU A 73 1.06 4.29 -0.85
N SER A 74 0.49 3.08 -0.84
CA SER A 74 -0.11 2.45 -2.03
C SER A 74 -1.29 3.26 -2.59
N ASP A 75 -2.13 3.81 -1.72
CA ASP A 75 -3.24 4.69 -2.11
C ASP A 75 -2.78 5.88 -2.95
N LEU A 76 -1.64 6.49 -2.59
CA LEU A 76 -1.09 7.62 -3.34
C LEU A 76 -0.67 7.20 -4.75
N ALA A 77 -0.05 6.02 -4.87
CA ALA A 77 0.35 5.46 -6.16
C ALA A 77 -0.87 5.18 -7.06
N ALA A 78 -1.95 4.64 -6.48
CA ALA A 78 -3.21 4.37 -7.20
C ALA A 78 -3.86 5.65 -7.74
N MET A 79 -3.67 6.79 -7.07
CA MET A 79 -4.15 8.09 -7.53
C MET A 79 -3.20 8.82 -8.49
N GLY A 80 -2.08 8.18 -8.89
CA GLY A 80 -1.06 8.80 -9.75
C GLY A 80 -0.25 9.90 -9.05
N ALA A 81 -0.32 9.99 -7.73
CA ALA A 81 0.37 11.02 -6.95
C ALA A 81 1.84 10.68 -6.73
N ALA A 82 2.69 11.71 -6.72
CA ALA A 82 4.06 11.59 -6.26
C ALA A 82 4.08 11.62 -4.72
N PRO A 83 4.76 10.69 -4.04
CA PRO A 83 4.84 10.71 -2.59
C PRO A 83 5.70 11.89 -2.13
N ARG A 84 5.34 12.49 -1.00
CA ARG A 84 6.07 13.62 -0.43
C ARG A 84 6.53 13.36 0.98
N TYR A 85 5.63 13.18 1.91
CA TYR A 85 5.97 12.95 3.31
C TYR A 85 4.92 12.10 4.00
N CYS A 86 5.31 11.56 5.16
CA CYS A 86 4.44 10.87 6.08
C CYS A 86 4.56 11.47 7.48
N VAL A 87 3.49 11.34 8.25
CA VAL A 87 3.45 11.56 9.69
C VAL A 87 3.01 10.26 10.35
N VAL A 88 3.74 9.80 11.38
CA VAL A 88 3.53 8.48 11.98
C VAL A 88 3.15 8.60 13.45
N ALA A 89 1.99 8.04 13.82
CA ALA A 89 1.62 7.91 15.22
C ALA A 89 1.84 6.45 15.69
N LEU A 90 2.58 6.29 16.79
CA LEU A 90 2.89 5.01 17.41
C LEU A 90 2.23 4.91 18.77
N THR A 91 1.45 3.86 18.99
CA THR A 91 1.05 3.44 20.34
C THR A 91 1.86 2.21 20.71
N LEU A 92 2.57 2.24 21.83
CA LEU A 92 3.54 1.22 22.22
C LEU A 92 3.26 0.74 23.64
N THR A 93 3.49 -0.56 23.89
CA THR A 93 3.51 -1.11 25.24
C THR A 93 4.89 -0.90 25.86
N GLU A 94 5.00 -1.08 27.19
CA GLU A 94 6.30 -1.04 27.86
C GLU A 94 7.27 -2.13 27.34
N SER A 95 6.74 -3.28 26.90
CA SER A 95 7.54 -4.35 26.32
C SER A 95 8.08 -4.00 24.92
N ASP A 96 7.34 -3.24 24.12
CA ASP A 96 7.80 -2.78 22.80
C ASP A 96 8.90 -1.73 22.92
N VAL A 97 8.83 -0.92 23.97
CA VAL A 97 9.87 0.07 24.27
C VAL A 97 11.16 -0.59 24.72
N GLY A 98 11.10 -1.46 25.75
CA GLY A 98 12.23 -2.22 26.27
C GLY A 98 13.51 -1.38 26.43
N ASP A 99 14.58 -1.81 25.76
CA ASP A 99 15.86 -1.11 25.65
C ASP A 99 15.96 -0.19 24.41
N GLY A 100 14.88 -0.03 23.66
CA GLY A 100 14.79 0.77 22.44
C GLY A 100 15.23 0.03 21.17
N SER A 101 15.76 -1.18 21.25
CA SER A 101 16.28 -1.91 20.10
C SER A 101 15.18 -2.26 19.08
N TRP A 102 14.02 -2.70 19.57
CA TRP A 102 12.86 -2.98 18.71
C TRP A 102 12.38 -1.74 17.95
N LEU A 103 12.30 -0.60 18.65
CA LEU A 103 11.87 0.67 18.07
C LEU A 103 12.88 1.17 17.02
N ALA A 104 14.18 1.03 17.29
CA ALA A 104 15.22 1.36 16.32
C ALA A 104 15.11 0.51 15.04
N GLU A 105 14.85 -0.80 15.16
CA GLU A 105 14.66 -1.68 14.00
C GLU A 105 13.37 -1.33 13.22
N LEU A 106 12.25 -1.06 13.92
CA LEU A 106 11.01 -0.58 13.30
C LEU A 106 11.28 0.68 12.46
N SER A 107 11.97 1.66 13.08
CA SER A 107 12.29 2.94 12.44
C SER A 107 13.23 2.78 11.24
N ARG A 108 14.21 1.87 11.32
CA ARG A 108 15.07 1.52 10.16
C ARG A 108 14.28 0.91 9.02
N GLY A 109 13.31 0.06 9.34
CA GLY A 109 12.39 -0.50 8.33
C GLY A 109 11.58 0.59 7.63
N MET A 110 11.00 1.51 8.40
CA MET A 110 10.29 2.67 7.85
C MET A 110 11.22 3.57 7.01
N ALA A 111 12.43 3.84 7.49
CA ALA A 111 13.40 4.64 6.76
C ALA A 111 13.82 3.98 5.43
N GLN A 112 13.93 2.64 5.41
CA GLN A 112 14.20 1.92 4.16
C GLN A 112 13.02 2.04 3.18
N ALA A 113 11.78 1.85 3.64
CA ALA A 113 10.60 2.04 2.80
C ALA A 113 10.49 3.49 2.29
N ALA A 114 10.84 4.47 3.12
CA ALA A 114 10.88 5.87 2.72
C ALA A 114 11.94 6.16 1.64
N ARG A 115 13.12 5.51 1.72
CA ARG A 115 14.14 5.59 0.66
C ARG A 115 13.65 4.95 -0.65
N ASP A 116 13.08 3.76 -0.55
CA ASP A 116 12.63 2.99 -1.72
C ASP A 116 11.46 3.69 -2.45
N SER A 117 10.62 4.42 -1.72
CA SER A 117 9.47 5.17 -2.27
C SER A 117 9.77 6.64 -2.59
N GLY A 118 10.89 7.20 -2.13
CA GLY A 118 11.22 8.61 -2.30
C GLY A 118 10.47 9.56 -1.36
N THR A 119 9.85 9.04 -0.29
CA THR A 119 9.13 9.84 0.71
C THR A 119 10.01 10.23 1.90
N TYR A 120 9.47 11.06 2.79
CA TYR A 120 10.09 11.48 4.04
C TYR A 120 9.14 11.24 5.21
N ILE A 121 9.68 11.07 6.42
CA ILE A 121 8.90 10.97 7.65
C ILE A 121 9.22 12.21 8.48
N CYS A 122 8.33 13.20 8.39
CA CYS A 122 8.60 14.55 8.87
C CYS A 122 8.07 14.82 10.28
N GLY A 123 7.45 13.84 10.92
CA GLY A 123 6.92 14.02 12.27
C GLY A 123 6.04 12.85 12.70
N GLY A 124 5.47 12.99 13.87
CA GLY A 124 4.59 11.97 14.43
C GLY A 124 4.23 12.21 15.89
N ASN A 125 3.65 11.20 16.50
CA ASN A 125 3.32 11.18 17.91
C ASN A 125 3.61 9.81 18.50
N MET A 126 3.90 9.76 19.78
CA MET A 126 4.06 8.50 20.51
C MET A 126 3.19 8.52 21.77
N THR A 127 2.54 7.40 22.05
CA THR A 127 1.75 7.26 23.28
C THR A 127 1.82 5.82 23.79
N ARG A 128 1.47 5.63 25.07
CA ARG A 128 1.42 4.34 25.71
C ARG A 128 0.08 3.65 25.48
N GLY A 129 0.10 2.40 25.05
CA GLY A 129 -1.09 1.57 24.85
C GLY A 129 -0.77 0.29 24.08
N PRO A 130 -1.79 -0.48 23.65
CA PRO A 130 -1.58 -1.61 22.75
C PRO A 130 -0.91 -1.17 21.46
N LEU A 131 0.03 -2.00 20.93
CA LEU A 131 0.76 -1.68 19.71
C LEU A 131 -0.18 -1.30 18.58
N ASN A 132 0.06 -0.12 18.03
CA ASN A 132 -0.67 0.42 16.90
C ASN A 132 0.26 1.34 16.12
N ILE A 133 0.22 1.23 14.80
CA ILE A 133 1.01 2.05 13.88
C ILE A 133 0.03 2.76 12.94
N ALA A 134 -0.12 4.06 13.08
CA ALA A 134 -0.90 4.87 12.14
C ALA A 134 0.03 5.70 11.28
N VAL A 135 -0.12 5.60 9.97
CA VAL A 135 0.67 6.35 8.99
C VAL A 135 -0.26 7.24 8.18
N SER A 136 -0.10 8.55 8.32
CA SER A 136 -0.71 9.52 7.42
C SER A 136 0.26 9.81 6.28
N ALA A 137 -0.09 9.37 5.07
CA ALA A 137 0.69 9.51 3.85
C ALA A 137 0.22 10.72 3.04
N HIS A 138 1.16 11.52 2.57
CA HIS A 138 0.89 12.74 1.81
C HIS A 138 1.71 12.76 0.53
N GLY A 139 1.04 13.09 -0.57
CA GLY A 139 1.61 13.22 -1.90
C GLY A 139 1.07 14.42 -2.64
N GLU A 140 1.47 14.58 -3.87
CA GLU A 140 0.97 15.64 -4.74
C GLU A 140 0.75 15.13 -6.16
N VAL A 141 -0.20 15.73 -6.84
CA VAL A 141 -0.50 15.49 -8.26
C VAL A 141 -0.72 16.83 -8.95
N ALA A 142 -0.38 16.95 -10.23
CA ALA A 142 -0.68 18.17 -10.97
C ALA A 142 -2.18 18.47 -10.91
N HIS A 143 -2.54 19.74 -10.77
CA HIS A 143 -3.93 20.16 -10.56
C HIS A 143 -4.90 19.54 -11.59
N GLY A 144 -5.91 18.81 -11.08
CA GLY A 144 -6.92 18.12 -11.87
C GLY A 144 -6.43 16.86 -12.61
N SER A 145 -5.24 16.33 -12.27
CA SER A 145 -4.65 15.12 -12.89
C SER A 145 -4.73 13.89 -11.99
N GLU A 146 -5.45 13.97 -10.88
CA GLU A 146 -5.65 12.82 -10.00
C GLU A 146 -6.42 11.71 -10.71
N ILE A 147 -5.98 10.47 -10.55
CA ILE A 147 -6.68 9.30 -11.05
C ILE A 147 -7.65 8.84 -9.97
N ARG A 148 -8.88 8.56 -10.38
CA ARG A 148 -9.97 8.20 -9.46
C ARG A 148 -10.40 6.75 -9.69
N ARG A 149 -11.13 6.19 -8.74
CA ARG A 149 -11.84 4.91 -8.93
C ARG A 149 -12.97 5.01 -9.96
N SER A 150 -13.48 6.23 -10.20
CA SER A 150 -14.50 6.53 -11.21
C SER A 150 -13.87 7.02 -12.51
N GLY A 151 -14.60 6.86 -13.63
CA GLY A 151 -14.17 7.35 -14.94
C GLY A 151 -13.97 6.25 -15.98
N GLY A 152 -13.95 5.00 -15.55
CA GLY A 152 -13.89 3.83 -16.44
C GLY A 152 -15.14 3.75 -17.33
N ARG A 153 -14.97 3.33 -18.55
CA ARG A 153 -16.01 3.23 -19.59
C ARG A 153 -16.12 1.80 -20.10
N PRO A 154 -17.29 1.35 -20.56
CA PRO A 154 -17.38 0.11 -21.31
C PRO A 154 -16.36 0.07 -22.44
N ASP A 155 -15.75 -1.11 -22.65
CA ASP A 155 -14.70 -1.43 -23.62
C ASP A 155 -13.28 -0.97 -23.22
N ASP A 156 -13.11 -0.17 -22.15
CA ASP A 156 -11.79 0.05 -21.54
C ASP A 156 -11.19 -1.28 -21.12
N LYS A 157 -9.91 -1.50 -21.42
CA LYS A 157 -9.18 -2.70 -21.04
C LYS A 157 -8.75 -2.62 -19.58
N ILE A 158 -8.88 -3.73 -18.87
CA ILE A 158 -8.50 -3.85 -17.46
C ILE A 158 -7.10 -4.41 -17.36
N TYR A 159 -6.25 -3.75 -16.59
CA TYR A 159 -4.86 -4.11 -16.39
C TYR A 159 -4.51 -4.23 -14.92
N VAL A 160 -3.51 -5.07 -14.62
CA VAL A 160 -2.80 -5.08 -13.33
C VAL A 160 -1.31 -4.85 -13.54
N SER A 161 -0.67 -4.16 -12.60
CA SER A 161 0.72 -3.72 -12.69
C SER A 161 1.74 -4.84 -12.42
N GLY A 162 1.30 -5.98 -11.87
CA GLY A 162 2.20 -7.08 -11.52
C GLY A 162 1.46 -8.33 -11.05
N PRO A 163 2.20 -9.39 -10.69
CA PRO A 163 1.64 -10.65 -10.21
C PRO A 163 0.87 -10.51 -8.90
N LEU A 164 -0.16 -11.32 -8.72
CA LEU A 164 -1.11 -11.29 -7.61
C LEU A 164 -1.06 -12.56 -6.77
N GLY A 165 -1.65 -12.47 -5.56
CA GLY A 165 -1.88 -13.60 -4.66
C GLY A 165 -0.69 -14.00 -3.81
N GLY A 166 0.44 -13.29 -3.90
CA GLY A 166 1.66 -13.68 -3.19
C GLY A 166 1.53 -13.60 -1.68
N ALA A 167 0.99 -12.49 -1.16
CA ALA A 167 0.79 -12.30 0.26
C ALA A 167 -0.27 -13.27 0.83
N SER A 168 -1.37 -13.45 0.13
CA SER A 168 -2.41 -14.43 0.49
C SER A 168 -1.87 -15.88 0.51
N ALA A 169 -1.05 -16.24 -0.48
CA ALA A 169 -0.39 -17.56 -0.50
C ALA A 169 0.59 -17.75 0.66
N CYS A 170 1.31 -16.69 1.06
CA CYS A 170 2.18 -16.69 2.24
C CYS A 170 1.38 -17.01 3.52
N LEU A 171 0.23 -16.36 3.70
CA LEU A 171 -0.71 -16.61 4.80
C LEU A 171 -1.25 -18.05 4.76
N ARG A 172 -1.81 -18.46 3.63
CA ARG A 172 -2.44 -19.78 3.46
C ARG A 172 -1.46 -20.94 3.68
N GLN A 173 -0.18 -20.75 3.33
CA GLN A 173 0.87 -21.75 3.51
C GLN A 173 1.56 -21.68 4.86
N ASP A 174 1.08 -20.83 5.78
CA ASP A 174 1.67 -20.61 7.12
C ASP A 174 3.17 -20.22 7.05
N MET A 175 3.53 -19.40 6.06
CA MET A 175 4.92 -19.01 5.80
C MET A 175 5.31 -17.66 6.43
N LEU A 176 4.43 -17.04 7.21
CA LEU A 176 4.75 -15.75 7.84
C LEU A 176 5.90 -15.87 8.84
N LEU A 177 5.97 -16.98 9.57
CA LEU A 177 7.01 -17.20 10.58
C LEU A 177 7.51 -18.66 10.53
N PRO A 178 8.81 -18.91 10.76
CA PRO A 178 9.86 -17.90 10.94
C PRO A 178 10.22 -17.18 9.64
N VAL A 179 10.64 -15.91 9.74
CA VAL A 179 11.13 -15.13 8.61
C VAL A 179 12.51 -14.52 8.93
N GLN A 180 13.39 -14.54 7.94
CA GLN A 180 14.71 -13.90 8.00
C GLN A 180 14.77 -12.82 6.92
N VAL A 181 15.14 -11.60 7.31
CA VAL A 181 15.12 -10.41 6.42
C VAL A 181 15.93 -10.63 5.15
N GLU A 182 17.09 -11.29 5.27
CA GLU A 182 18.03 -11.52 4.17
C GLU A 182 17.72 -12.76 3.32
N ALA A 183 16.80 -13.62 3.79
CA ALA A 183 16.54 -14.93 3.18
C ALA A 183 15.05 -15.21 2.91
N MET A 184 14.29 -14.15 2.66
CA MET A 184 12.86 -14.29 2.32
C MET A 184 12.68 -14.92 0.93
N ASN A 185 11.74 -15.87 0.85
CA ASN A 185 11.23 -16.36 -0.42
C ASN A 185 10.27 -15.33 -1.06
N GLU A 186 9.82 -15.58 -2.29
CA GLU A 186 8.96 -14.63 -3.04
C GLU A 186 7.61 -14.37 -2.35
N LEU A 187 7.00 -15.37 -1.72
CA LEU A 187 5.74 -15.21 -0.99
C LEU A 187 5.94 -14.35 0.28
N GLN A 188 7.03 -14.56 1.01
CA GLN A 188 7.38 -13.73 2.17
C GLN A 188 7.71 -12.30 1.75
N LYS A 189 8.39 -12.10 0.62
CA LYS A 189 8.65 -10.75 0.07
C LYS A 189 7.37 -10.06 -0.32
N ALA A 190 6.43 -10.76 -0.98
CA ALA A 190 5.14 -10.21 -1.34
C ALA A 190 4.38 -9.69 -0.12
N TYR A 191 4.43 -10.42 1.00
CA TYR A 191 3.78 -10.00 2.24
C TYR A 191 4.55 -8.91 2.99
N TYR A 192 5.85 -9.11 3.27
CA TYR A 192 6.61 -8.22 4.16
C TYR A 192 7.23 -7.01 3.48
N LYS A 193 7.49 -7.10 2.17
CA LYS A 193 8.08 -6.02 1.38
C LYS A 193 7.25 -5.68 0.15
N PRO A 194 5.93 -5.39 0.32
CA PRO A 194 5.14 -4.89 -0.80
C PRO A 194 5.76 -3.63 -1.37
N GLN A 195 5.44 -3.32 -2.62
CA GLN A 195 5.96 -2.14 -3.29
C GLN A 195 4.79 -1.21 -3.64
N ALA A 196 4.76 -0.02 -3.07
CA ALA A 196 3.88 1.03 -3.57
C ALA A 196 4.35 1.42 -4.98
N ARG A 197 3.49 1.24 -5.97
CA ARG A 197 3.85 1.24 -7.39
C ARG A 197 4.03 2.64 -7.99
N PHE A 198 4.86 3.48 -7.36
CA PHE A 198 5.20 4.81 -7.89
C PHE A 198 5.97 4.78 -9.22
N ASP A 199 6.59 3.65 -9.55
CA ASP A 199 7.18 3.40 -10.86
C ASP A 199 6.14 3.45 -11.99
N TRP A 200 4.84 3.36 -11.68
CA TRP A 200 3.72 3.44 -12.61
C TRP A 200 3.14 4.84 -12.79
N GLN A 201 3.55 5.83 -12.03
CA GLN A 201 2.95 7.18 -12.04
C GLN A 201 2.79 7.76 -13.47
N GLN A 202 3.84 7.70 -14.29
CA GLN A 202 3.76 8.19 -15.67
C GLN A 202 2.89 7.31 -16.57
N ARG A 203 2.93 5.98 -16.36
CA ARG A 203 2.15 5.02 -17.15
C ARG A 203 0.66 5.12 -16.88
N LEU A 204 0.28 5.47 -15.66
CA LEU A 204 -1.11 5.66 -15.28
C LEU A 204 -1.74 6.95 -15.86
N SER A 205 -0.98 7.86 -16.43
CA SER A 205 -1.50 9.14 -16.96
C SER A 205 -2.59 8.99 -18.04
N SER A 206 -2.66 7.82 -18.70
CA SER A 206 -3.72 7.46 -19.66
C SER A 206 -4.79 6.53 -19.08
N ALA A 207 -4.74 6.21 -17.78
CA ALA A 207 -5.77 5.41 -17.14
C ALA A 207 -7.08 6.20 -17.00
N SER A 208 -8.20 5.57 -17.33
CA SER A 208 -9.54 6.13 -17.13
C SER A 208 -9.95 6.09 -15.65
N CYS A 209 -9.50 5.07 -14.94
CA CYS A 209 -9.71 4.89 -13.50
C CYS A 209 -8.67 3.92 -12.94
N ALA A 210 -8.39 4.01 -11.64
CA ALA A 210 -7.46 3.12 -10.94
C ALA A 210 -7.82 2.94 -9.46
N ILE A 211 -7.30 1.86 -8.88
CA ILE A 211 -7.31 1.49 -7.47
C ILE A 211 -6.09 0.60 -7.20
N ASP A 212 -5.57 0.53 -5.98
CA ASP A 212 -4.64 -0.52 -5.59
C ASP A 212 -5.39 -1.78 -5.15
N ILE A 213 -4.71 -2.92 -5.14
CA ILE A 213 -5.29 -4.21 -4.75
C ILE A 213 -4.83 -4.53 -3.32
N SER A 214 -5.69 -4.25 -2.35
CA SER A 214 -5.49 -4.53 -0.93
C SER A 214 -6.41 -5.62 -0.40
N ASP A 215 -7.70 -5.59 -0.79
CA ASP A 215 -8.72 -6.51 -0.31
C ASP A 215 -8.94 -7.72 -1.23
N GLY A 216 -8.26 -7.73 -2.36
CA GLY A 216 -8.31 -8.77 -3.38
C GLY A 216 -8.92 -8.29 -4.70
N LEU A 217 -8.46 -8.89 -5.80
CA LEU A 217 -8.81 -8.44 -7.16
C LEU A 217 -10.31 -8.25 -7.35
N LEU A 218 -11.15 -9.17 -6.87
CA LEU A 218 -12.59 -9.08 -7.10
C LEU A 218 -13.25 -7.96 -6.30
N GLN A 219 -12.82 -7.73 -5.05
CA GLN A 219 -13.39 -6.67 -4.22
C GLN A 219 -12.99 -5.29 -4.76
N ASP A 220 -11.72 -5.09 -5.07
CA ASP A 220 -11.21 -3.81 -5.54
C ASP A 220 -11.71 -3.48 -6.94
N LEU A 221 -11.83 -4.49 -7.83
CA LEU A 221 -12.53 -4.33 -9.10
C LEU A 221 -14.02 -3.99 -8.90
N GLY A 222 -14.66 -4.56 -7.88
CA GLY A 222 -16.03 -4.23 -7.50
C GLY A 222 -16.20 -2.77 -7.09
N HIS A 223 -15.23 -2.21 -6.35
CA HIS A 223 -15.20 -0.78 -6.01
C HIS A 223 -15.04 0.09 -7.25
N LEU A 224 -14.11 -0.27 -8.13
CA LEU A 224 -13.82 0.45 -9.38
C LEU A 224 -15.03 0.43 -10.31
N THR A 225 -15.64 -0.74 -10.56
CA THR A 225 -16.82 -0.88 -11.44
C THR A 225 -18.04 -0.15 -10.89
N LYS A 226 -18.25 -0.20 -9.57
CA LYS A 226 -19.32 0.53 -8.89
C LYS A 226 -19.14 2.04 -9.03
N ALA A 227 -17.93 2.55 -8.79
CA ALA A 227 -17.62 3.98 -8.91
C ALA A 227 -17.73 4.48 -10.35
N SER A 228 -17.38 3.66 -11.33
CA SER A 228 -17.47 3.95 -12.77
C SER A 228 -18.87 3.69 -13.37
N GLY A 229 -19.75 3.04 -12.62
CA GLY A 229 -21.10 2.76 -13.08
C GLY A 229 -21.19 1.68 -14.18
N CYS A 230 -20.21 0.76 -14.27
CA CYS A 230 -20.12 -0.33 -15.26
C CYS A 230 -19.98 -1.71 -14.58
N GLY A 231 -19.74 -2.76 -15.35
CA GLY A 231 -19.30 -4.07 -14.87
C GLY A 231 -17.97 -4.46 -15.50
N ALA A 232 -17.51 -5.69 -15.27
CA ALA A 232 -16.22 -6.17 -15.75
C ALA A 232 -16.29 -7.64 -16.22
N ARG A 233 -15.56 -7.95 -17.29
CA ARG A 233 -15.33 -9.31 -17.77
C ARG A 233 -13.85 -9.63 -17.66
N LEU A 234 -13.49 -10.62 -16.87
CA LEU A 234 -12.12 -11.09 -16.68
C LEU A 234 -11.86 -12.38 -17.45
N VAL A 235 -10.63 -12.52 -17.90
CA VAL A 235 -10.09 -13.75 -18.50
C VAL A 235 -9.13 -14.36 -17.50
N GLN A 236 -9.51 -15.50 -16.92
CA GLN A 236 -8.78 -16.16 -15.84
C GLN A 236 -7.32 -16.44 -16.19
N GLU A 237 -7.08 -16.90 -17.41
CA GLU A 237 -5.77 -17.30 -17.90
C GLU A 237 -4.78 -16.13 -18.03
N ASN A 238 -5.31 -14.91 -18.05
CA ASN A 238 -4.53 -13.69 -18.17
C ASN A 238 -4.15 -13.08 -16.82
N ILE A 239 -4.73 -13.56 -15.70
CA ILE A 239 -4.42 -13.04 -14.36
C ILE A 239 -3.04 -13.53 -13.97
N PRO A 240 -2.04 -12.64 -13.81
CA PRO A 240 -0.70 -13.04 -13.46
C PRO A 240 -0.64 -13.46 -11.99
N LEU A 241 -0.03 -14.60 -11.70
CA LEU A 241 0.10 -15.12 -10.34
C LEU A 241 1.55 -15.07 -9.89
N THR A 242 1.76 -14.74 -8.63
CA THR A 242 3.07 -14.93 -7.97
C THR A 242 3.38 -16.42 -7.89
N ASP A 243 4.66 -16.79 -8.09
CA ASP A 243 5.09 -18.18 -7.99
C ASP A 243 4.69 -18.79 -6.64
N GLY A 244 3.97 -19.91 -6.70
CA GLY A 244 3.41 -20.59 -5.53
C GLY A 244 2.04 -20.07 -5.07
N ALA A 245 1.50 -19.02 -5.67
CA ALA A 245 0.14 -18.58 -5.46
C ALA A 245 -0.86 -19.31 -6.37
N SER A 246 -2.10 -19.42 -5.90
CA SER A 246 -3.23 -19.94 -6.67
C SER A 246 -4.11 -18.78 -7.17
N LEU A 247 -4.99 -19.08 -8.13
CA LEU A 247 -5.99 -18.10 -8.56
C LEU A 247 -6.88 -17.63 -7.40
N ALA A 248 -7.23 -18.52 -6.48
CA ALA A 248 -8.04 -18.17 -5.31
C ALA A 248 -7.31 -17.15 -4.39
N ASP A 249 -5.99 -17.24 -4.28
CA ASP A 249 -5.16 -16.29 -3.53
C ASP A 249 -5.20 -14.89 -4.16
N ALA A 250 -5.20 -14.81 -5.49
CA ALA A 250 -5.26 -13.53 -6.22
C ALA A 250 -6.66 -12.90 -6.23
N LEU A 251 -7.70 -13.72 -6.30
CA LEU A 251 -9.09 -13.24 -6.42
C LEU A 251 -9.64 -12.68 -5.10
N ASN A 252 -9.21 -13.24 -3.94
CA ASN A 252 -9.79 -12.94 -2.63
C ASN A 252 -8.71 -12.47 -1.66
N ALA A 253 -8.93 -11.40 -0.93
CA ALA A 253 -8.10 -10.90 0.18
C ALA A 253 -6.58 -11.07 -0.07
N SER A 254 -6.05 -10.45 -1.11
CA SER A 254 -4.71 -10.75 -1.61
C SER A 254 -3.58 -9.91 -0.98
N ASP A 255 -3.87 -8.70 -0.48
CA ASP A 255 -2.86 -7.84 0.18
C ASP A 255 -1.61 -7.60 -0.72
N ASP A 256 -1.86 -7.46 -2.04
CA ASP A 256 -0.80 -7.45 -3.08
C ASP A 256 -0.21 -6.08 -3.35
N TYR A 257 -0.98 -5.00 -3.12
CA TYR A 257 -0.58 -3.61 -3.41
C TYR A 257 -0.10 -3.37 -4.83
N GLN A 258 -0.61 -4.19 -5.79
CA GLN A 258 -0.50 -3.91 -7.21
C GLN A 258 -1.58 -2.93 -7.64
N LEU A 259 -1.35 -2.20 -8.74
CA LEU A 259 -2.35 -1.30 -9.28
C LEU A 259 -3.29 -2.06 -10.23
N LEU A 260 -4.58 -1.86 -10.03
CA LEU A 260 -5.66 -2.27 -10.92
C LEU A 260 -6.20 -1.02 -11.60
N PHE A 261 -6.18 -0.99 -12.92
CA PHE A 261 -6.63 0.19 -13.66
C PHE A 261 -7.30 -0.19 -14.98
N ALA A 262 -8.12 0.72 -15.50
CA ALA A 262 -8.71 0.59 -16.81
C ALA A 262 -8.25 1.72 -17.75
N SER A 263 -8.13 1.42 -19.04
CA SER A 263 -7.69 2.36 -20.06
C SER A 263 -8.21 1.97 -21.44
N ASP A 264 -8.49 2.96 -22.29
CA ASP A 264 -8.74 2.79 -23.72
C ASP A 264 -7.44 2.69 -24.53
N GLN A 265 -6.28 2.94 -23.90
CA GLN A 265 -4.96 2.83 -24.52
C GLN A 265 -4.26 1.52 -24.13
N PRO A 266 -3.41 0.97 -25.02
CA PRO A 266 -2.63 -0.22 -24.68
C PRO A 266 -1.51 0.09 -23.67
N HIS A 267 -1.33 -0.82 -22.72
CA HIS A 267 -0.25 -0.77 -21.71
C HIS A 267 0.61 -2.03 -21.81
N PRO A 268 1.66 -2.04 -22.65
CA PRO A 268 2.45 -3.25 -22.92
C PRO A 268 3.23 -3.76 -21.71
N ASP A 269 3.51 -2.90 -20.73
CA ASP A 269 4.21 -3.26 -19.49
C ASP A 269 3.26 -3.81 -18.39
N ALA A 270 1.94 -3.76 -18.62
CA ALA A 270 0.92 -4.27 -17.71
C ALA A 270 0.32 -5.59 -18.20
N PHE A 271 -0.27 -6.33 -17.29
CA PHE A 271 -1.00 -7.54 -17.64
C PHE A 271 -2.45 -7.20 -17.96
N HIS A 272 -2.86 -7.40 -19.21
CA HIS A 272 -4.24 -7.24 -19.66
C HIS A 272 -5.07 -8.43 -19.18
N ILE A 273 -5.98 -8.20 -18.23
CA ILE A 273 -6.75 -9.26 -17.56
C ILE A 273 -8.24 -9.30 -17.94
N GLY A 274 -8.74 -8.31 -18.69
CA GLY A 274 -10.15 -8.26 -19.05
C GLY A 274 -10.57 -6.91 -19.61
N GLU A 275 -11.87 -6.63 -19.57
CA GLU A 275 -12.46 -5.38 -20.06
C GLU A 275 -13.65 -4.93 -19.21
N LEU A 276 -13.88 -3.63 -19.14
CA LEU A 276 -15.11 -3.06 -18.58
C LEU A 276 -16.27 -3.28 -19.57
N CYS A 277 -17.49 -3.43 -19.03
CA CYS A 277 -18.67 -3.64 -19.85
C CYS A 277 -19.91 -2.91 -19.31
N THR A 278 -20.93 -2.76 -20.15
CA THR A 278 -22.20 -2.12 -19.77
C THR A 278 -23.02 -2.92 -18.76
N GLU A 279 -22.92 -4.24 -18.83
CA GLU A 279 -23.65 -5.14 -17.95
C GLU A 279 -23.05 -5.12 -16.53
N LYS A 280 -23.88 -4.82 -15.51
CA LYS A 280 -23.42 -4.72 -14.10
C LYS A 280 -23.03 -6.08 -13.54
N GLY A 281 -21.95 -6.12 -12.77
CA GLY A 281 -21.41 -7.32 -12.12
C GLY A 281 -20.00 -7.62 -12.60
N ILE A 282 -19.43 -8.72 -12.11
CA ILE A 282 -18.12 -9.23 -12.51
C ILE A 282 -18.30 -10.65 -13.06
N TRP A 283 -17.71 -10.90 -14.22
CA TRP A 283 -17.69 -12.20 -14.88
C TRP A 283 -16.25 -12.70 -15.01
N LEU A 284 -16.03 -13.97 -14.68
CA LEU A 284 -14.78 -14.66 -14.94
C LEU A 284 -15.05 -15.79 -15.95
N ASN A 285 -14.41 -15.74 -17.11
CA ASN A 285 -14.63 -16.69 -18.21
C ASN A 285 -16.13 -16.87 -18.53
N GLY A 286 -16.88 -15.74 -18.55
CA GLY A 286 -18.31 -15.71 -18.89
C GLY A 286 -19.27 -16.18 -17.78
N LYS A 287 -18.76 -16.55 -16.60
CA LYS A 287 -19.59 -16.89 -15.43
C LYS A 287 -19.64 -15.70 -14.49
N SER A 288 -20.86 -15.31 -14.08
CA SER A 288 -21.03 -14.29 -13.02
C SER A 288 -20.45 -14.79 -11.72
N ILE A 289 -19.72 -13.90 -11.03
CA ILE A 289 -19.11 -14.20 -9.73
C ILE A 289 -19.71 -13.28 -8.67
N ASP A 290 -20.27 -13.91 -7.62
CA ASP A 290 -20.52 -13.26 -6.36
C ASP A 290 -19.29 -13.36 -5.49
N PHE A 291 -18.76 -12.23 -5.01
CA PHE A 291 -17.58 -12.21 -4.18
C PHE A 291 -17.87 -11.56 -2.83
N LYS A 292 -17.20 -12.09 -1.80
CA LYS A 292 -17.12 -11.47 -0.48
C LYS A 292 -15.63 -11.22 -0.23
N GLY A 293 -15.22 -9.96 -0.27
CA GLY A 293 -13.86 -9.58 0.08
C GLY A 293 -13.66 -9.50 1.60
N TYR A 294 -12.46 -9.14 2.01
CA TYR A 294 -12.12 -8.93 3.41
C TYR A 294 -12.98 -7.82 4.03
N LYS A 295 -13.39 -8.02 5.29
CA LYS A 295 -14.10 -7.02 6.08
C LYS A 295 -13.58 -7.02 7.50
N HIS A 296 -13.24 -5.85 8.02
CA HIS A 296 -12.85 -5.68 9.43
C HIS A 296 -13.98 -5.99 10.41
N PHE A 297 -15.23 -5.81 9.99
CA PHE A 297 -16.42 -6.02 10.81
C PHE A 297 -17.43 -6.83 9.99
N ASP A 298 -17.51 -8.13 10.28
CA ASP A 298 -18.63 -8.97 9.83
C ASP A 298 -19.75 -8.89 10.88
N ALA A 299 -20.96 -8.55 10.42
CA ALA A 299 -22.17 -8.55 11.24
C ALA A 299 -22.78 -9.95 11.34
#